data_0c26fbcc905315cc304680412d602f7b
#
_entry.id   0c26fbcc905315cc304680412d602f7b
#
_cell.length_a   1.000
_cell.length_b   1.000
_cell.length_c   1.000
_cell.angle_alpha   90.00
_cell.angle_beta   90.00
_cell.angle_gamma   90.00
#
_symmetry.space_group_name_H-M   'P 1'
#
loop_
_entity.id
_entity.type
_entity.pdbx_description
1 polymer ?
#
loop_
_entity_poly.entity_id
_entity_poly.type
_entity_poly.pdbx_seq_one_letter_code
_entity_poly.pdbx_strand_id
1 'polypeptide(L)'
;MSVALNTGQALKLWHDVALSMVKDDEPDLSVRQMCILLTIYLEAPPHTVRDLARKLGVSKPVITRALDSMGKLELVTRRRDEKDRRNVLIQRTVKGALYLERLADTIGNLSRSI
;
A
#
# COMPACT_ATOMS: atom_id res chain seq x y z
N MET A 1 23.10 -1.71 4.21
CA MET A 1 23.44 -0.38 4.76
C MET A 1 22.35 0.07 5.71
N SER A 2 22.71 0.54 6.88
CA SER A 2 21.74 1.04 7.85
C SER A 2 21.64 2.57 7.76
N VAL A 3 20.44 3.08 8.03
CA VAL A 3 20.19 4.52 8.11
C VAL A 3 19.83 4.86 9.55
N ALA A 4 20.62 5.72 10.16
CA ALA A 4 20.36 6.18 11.53
C ALA A 4 19.74 7.57 11.48
N LEU A 5 18.52 7.71 11.97
CA LEU A 5 17.80 8.97 12.05
C LEU A 5 17.53 9.30 13.52
N ASN A 6 17.80 10.55 13.92
CA ASN A 6 17.32 11.02 15.20
C ASN A 6 15.83 11.32 15.14
N THR A 7 15.22 11.63 16.29
CA THR A 7 13.78 11.86 16.38
C THR A 7 13.31 12.94 15.40
N GLY A 8 13.98 14.08 15.37
CA GLY A 8 13.60 15.18 14.49
C GLY A 8 13.69 14.82 13.02
N GLN A 9 14.75 14.12 12.64
CA GLN A 9 14.95 13.69 11.26
C GLN A 9 13.90 12.67 10.82
N ALA A 10 13.59 11.70 11.67
CA ALA A 10 12.57 10.71 11.38
C ALA A 10 11.20 11.35 11.17
N LEU A 11 10.83 12.28 12.06
CA LEU A 11 9.56 12.98 11.95
C LEU A 11 9.53 13.90 10.73
N LYS A 12 10.63 14.58 10.43
CA LYS A 12 10.71 15.44 9.25
C LYS A 12 10.53 14.64 7.97
N LEU A 13 11.19 13.50 7.87
CA LEU A 13 11.06 12.63 6.69
C LEU A 13 9.61 12.20 6.50
N TRP A 14 8.98 11.71 7.54
CA TRP A 14 7.58 11.27 7.45
C TRP A 14 6.65 12.45 7.12
N HIS A 15 6.85 13.60 7.76
CA HIS A 15 6.07 14.80 7.47
C HIS A 15 6.18 15.20 6.01
N ASP A 16 7.39 15.24 5.47
CA ASP A 16 7.61 15.68 4.09
C ASP A 16 7.02 14.70 3.08
N VAL A 17 7.12 13.40 3.35
CA VAL A 17 6.47 12.38 2.52
C VAL A 17 4.95 12.55 2.55
N ALA A 18 4.38 12.66 3.74
CA ALA A 18 2.93 12.83 3.91
C ALA A 18 2.44 14.12 3.22
N LEU A 19 3.18 15.21 3.38
CA LEU A 19 2.84 16.48 2.74
C LEU A 19 2.88 16.36 1.21
N SER A 20 3.87 15.67 0.66
CA SER A 20 3.97 15.41 -0.76
C SER A 20 2.75 14.63 -1.27
N MET A 21 2.31 13.64 -0.51
CA MET A 21 1.12 12.83 -0.86
C MET A 21 -0.15 13.68 -0.85
N VAL A 22 -0.29 14.59 0.12
CA VAL A 22 -1.47 15.48 0.22
C VAL A 22 -1.52 16.45 -0.97
N LYS A 23 -0.37 16.94 -1.41
CA LYS A 23 -0.28 17.92 -2.49
C LYS A 23 -0.35 17.29 -3.88
N ASP A 24 -0.13 16.00 -4.00
CA ASP A 24 -0.17 15.30 -5.28
C ASP A 24 -1.62 15.18 -5.76
N ASP A 25 -1.81 15.12 -7.08
CA ASP A 25 -3.11 14.86 -7.69
C ASP A 25 -3.53 13.40 -7.52
N GLU A 26 -2.62 12.54 -7.04
CA GLU A 26 -2.93 11.15 -6.77
C GLU A 26 -3.87 11.03 -5.57
N PRO A 27 -4.70 9.98 -5.52
CA PRO A 27 -5.65 9.82 -4.44
C PRO A 27 -4.97 9.59 -3.09
N ASP A 28 -5.58 10.15 -2.04
CA ASP A 28 -5.14 9.91 -0.68
C ASP A 28 -5.56 8.51 -0.25
N LEU A 29 -4.60 7.70 0.16
CA LEU A 29 -4.88 6.39 0.74
C LEU A 29 -4.79 6.48 2.25
N SER A 30 -5.70 5.79 2.94
CA SER A 30 -5.57 5.62 4.39
C SER A 30 -4.33 4.78 4.70
N VAL A 31 -3.86 4.84 5.95
CA VAL A 31 -2.72 4.01 6.37
C VAL A 31 -3.04 2.53 6.14
N ARG A 32 -4.29 2.11 6.41
CA ARG A 32 -4.72 0.74 6.17
C ARG A 32 -4.64 0.36 4.69
N GLN A 33 -5.16 1.22 3.82
CA GLN A 33 -5.10 0.99 2.37
C GLN A 33 -3.64 0.93 1.89
N MET A 34 -2.81 1.84 2.36
CA MET A 34 -1.39 1.84 2.02
C MET A 34 -0.71 0.56 2.47
N CYS A 35 -1.00 0.08 3.67
CA CYS A 35 -0.44 -1.17 4.19
C CYS A 35 -0.85 -2.36 3.31
N ILE A 36 -2.10 -2.42 2.88
CA ILE A 36 -2.59 -3.48 1.99
C ILE A 36 -1.83 -3.42 0.65
N LEU A 37 -1.75 -2.24 0.05
CA LEU A 37 -1.09 -2.07 -1.24
C LEU A 37 0.39 -2.47 -1.17
N LEU A 38 1.09 -2.01 -0.15
CA LEU A 38 2.50 -2.35 0.06
C LEU A 38 2.70 -3.86 0.27
N THR A 39 1.82 -4.50 1.04
CA THR A 39 1.88 -5.94 1.26
C THR A 39 1.78 -6.70 -0.06
N ILE A 40 0.85 -6.30 -0.92
CA ILE A 40 0.64 -6.96 -2.21
C ILE A 40 1.88 -6.84 -3.11
N TYR A 41 2.59 -5.73 -3.04
CA TYR A 41 3.75 -5.49 -3.89
C TYR A 41 5.08 -5.96 -3.30
N LEU A 42 5.20 -6.04 -1.98
CA LEU A 42 6.46 -6.41 -1.32
C LEU A 42 6.54 -7.89 -0.98
N GLU A 43 5.42 -8.56 -0.77
CA GLU A 43 5.41 -9.96 -0.37
C GLU A 43 5.00 -10.84 -1.55
N ALA A 44 5.42 -12.10 -1.48
CA ALA A 44 5.14 -13.06 -2.54
C ALA A 44 3.65 -13.41 -2.59
N PRO A 45 3.05 -13.50 -3.80
CA PRO A 45 1.68 -13.99 -3.93
C PRO A 45 1.60 -15.49 -3.57
N PRO A 46 0.39 -16.02 -3.31
CA PRO A 46 -0.90 -15.37 -3.48
C PRO A 46 -1.30 -14.48 -2.29
N HIS A 47 -2.17 -13.50 -2.58
CA HIS A 47 -2.74 -12.63 -1.55
C HIS A 47 -4.25 -12.84 -1.53
N THR A 48 -4.80 -13.08 -0.35
CA THR A 48 -6.23 -13.30 -0.16
C THR A 48 -6.79 -12.31 0.85
N VAL A 49 -8.11 -12.09 0.80
CA VAL A 49 -8.79 -11.27 1.81
C VAL A 49 -8.53 -11.82 3.20
N ARG A 50 -8.59 -13.15 3.35
CA ARG A 50 -8.37 -13.82 4.64
C ARG A 50 -6.97 -13.52 5.20
N ASP A 51 -5.95 -13.66 4.36
CA ASP A 51 -4.57 -13.48 4.79
C ASP A 51 -4.29 -12.00 5.13
N LEU A 52 -4.83 -11.08 4.34
CA LEU A 52 -4.70 -9.66 4.61
C LEU A 52 -5.40 -9.27 5.92
N ALA A 53 -6.61 -9.82 6.17
CA ALA A 53 -7.33 -9.56 7.40
C ALA A 53 -6.53 -10.03 8.61
N ARG A 54 -5.95 -11.23 8.52
CA ARG A 54 -5.09 -11.79 9.57
C ARG A 54 -3.87 -10.92 9.80
N LYS A 55 -3.19 -10.54 8.73
CA LYS A 55 -1.97 -9.73 8.82
C LYS A 55 -2.23 -8.38 9.47
N LEU A 56 -3.31 -7.71 9.08
CA LEU A 56 -3.64 -6.40 9.61
C LEU A 56 -4.38 -6.43 10.95
N GLY A 57 -4.84 -7.61 11.38
CA GLY A 57 -5.60 -7.75 12.62
C GLY A 57 -6.97 -7.10 12.55
N VAL A 58 -7.64 -7.17 11.39
CA VAL A 58 -8.95 -6.59 11.16
C VAL A 58 -9.89 -7.63 10.57
N SER A 59 -11.18 -7.32 10.50
CA SER A 59 -12.17 -8.23 9.92
C SER A 59 -12.09 -8.24 8.40
N LYS A 60 -12.61 -9.31 7.78
CA LYS A 60 -12.69 -9.43 6.33
C LYS A 60 -13.48 -8.29 5.69
N PRO A 61 -14.65 -7.85 6.21
CA PRO A 61 -15.37 -6.71 5.64
C PRO A 61 -14.54 -5.42 5.60
N VAL A 62 -13.66 -5.20 6.58
CA VAL A 62 -12.75 -4.04 6.58
C VAL A 62 -11.81 -4.11 5.38
N ILE A 63 -11.24 -5.28 5.11
CA ILE A 63 -10.37 -5.49 3.95
C ILE A 63 -11.16 -5.31 2.66
N THR A 64 -12.34 -5.91 2.56
CA THR A 64 -13.18 -5.83 1.36
C THR A 64 -13.51 -4.38 1.01
N ARG A 65 -13.87 -3.56 2.01
CA ARG A 65 -14.15 -2.14 1.78
C ARG A 65 -12.93 -1.37 1.28
N ALA A 66 -11.75 -1.65 1.85
CA ALA A 66 -10.52 -1.04 1.38
C ALA A 66 -10.21 -1.44 -0.07
N LEU A 67 -10.42 -2.72 -0.40
CA LEU A 67 -10.21 -3.22 -1.76
C LEU A 67 -11.23 -2.65 -2.75
N ASP A 68 -12.48 -2.42 -2.32
CA ASP A 68 -13.49 -1.77 -3.16
C ASP A 68 -13.02 -0.38 -3.58
N SER A 69 -12.52 0.40 -2.62
CA SER A 69 -12.02 1.75 -2.89
C SER A 69 -10.79 1.72 -3.80
N MET A 70 -9.83 0.85 -3.50
CA MET A 70 -8.60 0.75 -4.30
C MET A 70 -8.84 0.15 -5.67
N GLY A 71 -9.83 -0.73 -5.80
CA GLY A 71 -10.24 -1.29 -7.10
C GLY A 71 -10.83 -0.22 -8.02
N LYS A 72 -11.63 0.70 -7.47
CA LYS A 72 -12.17 1.83 -8.25
C LYS A 72 -11.06 2.74 -8.76
N LEU A 73 -9.97 2.84 -8.02
CA LEU A 73 -8.78 3.60 -8.41
C LEU A 73 -7.85 2.79 -9.32
N GLU A 74 -8.18 1.54 -9.59
CA GLU A 74 -7.40 0.63 -10.43
C GLU A 74 -6.01 0.30 -9.86
N LEU A 75 -5.84 0.45 -8.56
CA LEU A 75 -4.56 0.16 -7.89
C LEU A 75 -4.38 -1.33 -7.62
N VAL A 76 -5.46 -2.07 -7.57
CA VAL A 76 -5.49 -3.53 -7.41
C VAL A 76 -6.63 -4.09 -8.22
N THR A 77 -6.56 -5.40 -8.54
CA THR A 77 -7.69 -6.15 -9.08
C THR A 77 -7.96 -7.36 -8.19
N ARG A 78 -9.13 -7.94 -8.35
CA ARG A 78 -9.55 -9.12 -7.60
C ARG A 78 -10.11 -10.15 -8.55
N ARG A 79 -9.86 -11.42 -8.24
CA ARG A 79 -10.53 -12.52 -8.92
C ARG A 79 -10.74 -13.66 -7.95
N ARG A 80 -11.74 -14.50 -8.23
CA ARG A 80 -11.98 -15.68 -7.42
C ARG A 80 -10.93 -16.74 -7.75
N ASP A 81 -10.45 -17.43 -6.71
CA ASP A 81 -9.51 -18.53 -6.87
C ASP A 81 -10.26 -19.72 -7.47
N GLU A 82 -9.83 -20.18 -8.63
CA GLU A 82 -10.46 -21.32 -9.32
C GLU A 82 -10.27 -22.63 -8.55
N LYS A 83 -9.17 -22.75 -7.81
CA LYS A 83 -8.86 -23.95 -7.02
C LYS A 83 -9.64 -23.99 -5.72
N ASP A 84 -9.95 -22.84 -5.14
CA ASP A 84 -10.76 -22.74 -3.93
C ASP A 84 -11.60 -21.46 -4.01
N ARG A 85 -12.83 -21.62 -4.48
CA ARG A 85 -13.73 -20.49 -4.74
C ARG A 85 -14.15 -19.70 -3.50
N ARG A 86 -13.78 -20.18 -2.31
CA ARG A 86 -13.99 -19.42 -1.08
C ARG A 86 -12.97 -18.30 -0.92
N ASN A 87 -11.87 -18.35 -1.66
CA ASN A 87 -10.83 -17.35 -1.62
C ASN A 87 -11.00 -16.33 -2.74
N VAL A 88 -10.76 -15.07 -2.42
CA VAL A 88 -10.64 -14.00 -3.39
C VAL A 88 -9.16 -13.62 -3.46
N LEU A 89 -8.58 -13.72 -4.65
CA LEU A 89 -7.19 -13.37 -4.89
C LEU A 89 -7.08 -11.90 -5.27
N ILE A 90 -6.14 -11.23 -4.65
CA ILE A 90 -5.84 -9.83 -4.92
C ILE A 90 -4.59 -9.77 -5.77
N GLN A 91 -4.63 -9.03 -6.86
CA GLN A 91 -3.56 -8.97 -7.83
C GLN A 91 -3.06 -7.55 -8.05
N ARG A 92 -1.79 -7.47 -8.45
CA ARG A 92 -1.13 -6.21 -8.79
C ARG A 92 -1.67 -5.67 -10.11
N THR A 93 -1.58 -4.35 -10.27
CA THR A 93 -1.85 -3.66 -11.52
C THR A 93 -0.65 -2.81 -11.90
N VAL A 94 -0.55 -2.46 -13.17
CA VAL A 94 0.49 -1.53 -13.64
C VAL A 94 0.33 -0.18 -12.94
N LYS A 95 -0.89 0.29 -12.82
CA LYS A 95 -1.17 1.59 -12.19
C LYS A 95 -0.75 1.60 -10.72
N GLY A 96 -1.01 0.52 -9.99
CA GLY A 96 -0.57 0.38 -8.60
C GLY A 96 0.94 0.34 -8.47
N ALA A 97 1.62 -0.37 -9.36
CA ALA A 97 3.07 -0.42 -9.39
C ALA A 97 3.67 0.98 -9.63
N LEU A 98 3.13 1.72 -10.59
CA LEU A 98 3.59 3.08 -10.88
C LEU A 98 3.35 4.02 -9.70
N TYR A 99 2.21 3.90 -9.03
CA TYR A 99 1.91 4.68 -7.83
C TYR A 99 2.98 4.46 -6.75
N LEU A 100 3.33 3.21 -6.50
CA LEU A 100 4.34 2.88 -5.48
C LEU A 100 5.76 3.26 -5.91
N GLU A 101 6.09 3.16 -7.20
CA GLU A 101 7.39 3.65 -7.69
C GLU A 101 7.55 5.15 -7.44
N ARG A 102 6.50 5.93 -7.71
CA ARG A 102 6.53 7.37 -7.44
C ARG A 102 6.69 7.67 -5.96
N LEU A 103 5.99 6.90 -5.12
CA LEU A 103 6.15 7.02 -3.67
C LEU A 103 7.58 6.70 -3.24
N ALA A 104 8.15 5.61 -3.77
CA ALA A 104 9.52 5.22 -3.46
C ALA A 104 10.52 6.31 -3.87
N ASP A 105 10.34 6.90 -5.05
CA ASP A 105 11.20 8.00 -5.53
C ASP A 105 11.09 9.22 -4.61
N THR A 106 9.88 9.54 -4.17
CA THR A 106 9.63 10.65 -3.24
C THR A 106 10.37 10.41 -1.92
N ILE A 107 10.23 9.23 -1.35
CA ILE A 107 10.90 8.85 -0.10
C ILE A 107 12.42 8.94 -0.28
N GLY A 108 12.93 8.37 -1.36
CA GLY A 108 14.36 8.39 -1.66
C GLY A 108 14.92 9.79 -1.79
N ASN A 109 14.22 10.65 -2.53
CA ASN A 109 14.65 12.04 -2.74
C ASN A 109 14.61 12.83 -1.43
N LEU A 110 13.56 12.70 -0.65
CA LEU A 110 13.41 13.42 0.62
C LEU A 110 14.39 12.94 1.68
N SER A 111 14.74 11.64 1.66
CA SER A 111 15.69 11.08 2.62
C SER A 111 17.09 11.70 2.45
N ARG A 112 17.45 12.15 1.26
CA ARG A 112 18.75 12.79 1.01
C ARG A 112 18.88 14.17 1.61
N SER A 113 17.75 14.79 1.98
CA SER A 113 17.70 16.11 2.58
C SER A 113 17.68 16.09 4.11
N ILE A 114 17.78 14.91 4.68
CA ILE A 114 17.73 14.71 6.14
C ILE A 114 19.12 14.84 6.76
#